data_f1d7634974ebd061c000e738cc719cde
#
_entry.id   f1d7634974ebd061c000e738cc719cde
#
_cell.length_a   1.000
_cell.length_b   1.000
_cell.length_c   1.000
_cell.angle_alpha   90.00
_cell.angle_beta   90.00
_cell.angle_gamma   90.00
#
_symmetry.space_group_name_H-M   'P 1'
#
loop_
_entity.id
_entity.type
_entity.pdbx_description
1 polymer ?
#
loop_
_entity_poly.entity_id
_entity_poly.type
_entity_poly.pdbx_seq_one_letter_code
_entity_poly.pdbx_strand_id
1 'polypeptide(L)'
;MLQYQPDHTVLRDKIILVTGAGDGIGKEAALTYARYGATLILLGRTLSKLEDVQNEIITSGGQQPMLYPLDLLTASENDYQEFADTIVKRFPHLDGVL
;
A
#
# COMPACT_ATOMS: atom_id res chain seq x y z
N MET A 1 25.19 21.54 -13.33
CA MET A 1 25.00 20.68 -12.16
C MET A 1 23.88 19.69 -12.46
N LEU A 2 24.17 18.43 -12.21
CA LEU A 2 23.18 17.39 -12.41
C LEU A 2 22.35 17.22 -11.14
N GLN A 3 21.04 17.32 -11.28
CA GLN A 3 20.13 16.98 -10.20
C GLN A 3 19.62 15.58 -10.44
N TYR A 4 19.79 14.73 -9.43
CA TYR A 4 19.21 13.41 -9.49
C TYR A 4 17.72 13.52 -9.22
N GLN A 5 16.92 13.09 -10.18
CA GLN A 5 15.48 12.98 -9.99
C GLN A 5 15.10 11.53 -10.25
N PRO A 6 14.56 10.84 -9.25
CA PRO A 6 14.12 9.46 -9.46
C PRO A 6 13.06 9.40 -10.55
N ASP A 7 13.15 8.40 -11.39
CA ASP A 7 12.14 8.11 -12.39
C ASP A 7 10.83 7.78 -11.65
N HIS A 8 9.74 8.43 -12.03
CA HIS A 8 8.42 8.18 -11.45
C HIS A 8 7.92 6.77 -11.70
N THR A 9 8.60 6.00 -12.53
CA THR A 9 8.26 4.61 -12.81
C THR A 9 9.23 3.60 -12.19
N VAL A 10 10.10 4.06 -11.30
CA VAL A 10 11.15 3.19 -10.73
C VAL A 10 10.56 2.00 -9.96
N LEU A 11 9.36 2.15 -9.40
CA LEU A 11 8.66 1.07 -8.71
C LEU A 11 7.51 0.48 -9.53
N ARG A 12 7.46 0.80 -10.82
CA ARG A 12 6.46 0.23 -11.70
C ARG A 12 6.55 -1.30 -11.67
N ASP A 13 5.39 -1.94 -11.64
CA ASP A 13 5.25 -3.40 -11.55
C ASP A 13 5.67 -3.98 -10.19
N LYS A 14 6.03 -3.13 -9.22
CA LYS A 14 6.27 -3.58 -7.85
C LYS A 14 4.98 -3.53 -7.06
N ILE A 15 4.76 -4.54 -6.23
CA ILE A 15 3.59 -4.65 -5.37
C ILE A 15 4.09 -4.59 -3.92
N ILE A 16 3.64 -3.58 -3.18
CA ILE A 16 4.15 -3.30 -1.84
C ILE A 16 2.99 -3.26 -0.85
N LEU A 17 3.10 -4.04 0.21
CA LEU A 17 2.17 -4.00 1.33
C LEU A 17 2.64 -2.95 2.33
N VAL A 18 1.77 -2.02 2.67
CA VAL A 18 2.06 -1.00 3.69
C VAL A 18 1.11 -1.20 4.86
N THR A 19 1.67 -1.52 6.03
CA THR A 19 0.90 -1.65 7.26
C THR A 19 0.79 -0.29 7.94
N GLY A 20 -0.29 -0.07 8.69
CA GLY A 20 -0.52 1.22 9.32
C GLY A 20 -0.65 2.34 8.31
N ALA A 21 -1.22 2.04 7.14
CA ALA A 21 -1.19 2.95 5.99
C ALA A 21 -2.08 4.18 6.14
N GLY A 22 -2.98 4.20 7.11
CA GLY A 22 -3.92 5.31 7.30
C GLY A 22 -3.32 6.53 7.99
N ASP A 23 -2.17 6.40 8.66
CA ASP A 23 -1.59 7.46 9.48
C ASP A 23 -0.07 7.49 9.42
N GLY A 24 0.50 8.63 9.76
CA GLY A 24 1.92 8.81 10.07
C GLY A 24 2.87 8.28 9.02
N ILE A 25 3.86 7.51 9.47
CA ILE A 25 4.92 6.98 8.61
C ILE A 25 4.36 6.07 7.53
N GLY A 26 3.38 5.24 7.86
CA GLY A 26 2.75 4.34 6.89
C GLY A 26 2.08 5.11 5.75
N LYS A 27 1.33 6.15 6.08
CA LYS A 27 0.69 7.00 5.08
C LYS A 27 1.73 7.68 4.18
N GLU A 28 2.77 8.27 4.79
CA GLU A 28 3.82 8.94 4.03
C GLU A 28 4.54 7.97 3.09
N ALA A 29 4.85 6.79 3.58
CA ALA A 29 5.49 5.75 2.76
C ALA A 29 4.60 5.34 1.60
N ALA A 30 3.30 5.15 1.86
CA ALA A 30 2.35 4.77 0.82
C ALA A 30 2.29 5.82 -0.29
N LEU A 31 2.18 7.09 0.09
CA LEU A 31 2.13 8.17 -0.89
C LEU A 31 3.42 8.25 -1.70
N THR A 32 4.56 8.04 -1.06
CA THR A 32 5.86 8.06 -1.73
C THR A 32 5.99 6.89 -2.73
N TYR A 33 5.68 5.68 -2.30
CA TYR A 33 5.78 4.51 -3.18
C TYR A 33 4.83 4.62 -4.38
N ALA A 34 3.62 5.12 -4.14
CA ALA A 34 2.65 5.33 -5.22
C ALA A 34 3.15 6.36 -6.24
N ARG A 35 3.85 7.39 -5.76
CA ARG A 35 4.42 8.41 -6.63
C ARG A 35 5.45 7.81 -7.59
N TYR A 36 6.15 6.76 -7.17
CA TYR A 36 7.15 6.09 -8.01
C TYR A 36 6.58 4.90 -8.79
N GLY A 37 5.27 4.75 -8.82
CA GLY A 37 4.62 3.80 -9.71
C GLY A 37 4.19 2.49 -9.08
N ALA A 38 4.45 2.27 -7.79
CA ALA A 38 4.09 1.01 -7.14
C ALA A 38 2.58 0.81 -7.06
N THR A 39 2.17 -0.46 -7.11
CA THR A 39 0.82 -0.87 -6.76
C THR A 39 0.83 -1.24 -5.29
N LEU A 40 -0.05 -0.64 -4.51
CA LEU A 40 -0.03 -0.78 -3.06
C LEU A 40 -1.18 -1.62 -2.53
N ILE A 41 -0.90 -2.33 -1.45
CA ILE A 41 -1.90 -2.93 -0.60
C ILE A 41 -1.83 -2.14 0.70
N LEU A 42 -2.91 -1.41 1.01
CA LEU A 42 -2.97 -0.54 2.18
C LEU A 42 -3.69 -1.29 3.30
N LEU A 43 -2.96 -1.62 4.35
CA LEU A 43 -3.51 -2.32 5.50
C LEU A 43 -3.53 -1.38 6.70
N GLY A 44 -4.67 -1.31 7.36
CA GLY A 44 -4.85 -0.49 8.54
C GLY A 44 -6.20 -0.81 9.18
N ARG A 45 -6.40 -0.36 10.41
CA ARG A 45 -7.61 -0.71 11.16
C ARG A 45 -8.84 0.14 10.80
N THR A 46 -8.65 1.31 10.18
CA THR A 46 -9.75 2.26 9.94
C THR A 46 -9.94 2.47 8.45
N LEU A 47 -11.01 1.89 7.90
CA LEU A 47 -11.29 1.95 6.47
C LEU A 47 -11.35 3.38 5.94
N SER A 48 -12.00 4.31 6.65
CA SER A 48 -12.11 5.69 6.18
C SER A 48 -10.75 6.37 6.00
N LYS A 49 -9.78 6.04 6.85
CA LYS A 49 -8.42 6.58 6.71
C LYS A 49 -7.71 5.98 5.50
N LEU A 50 -7.92 4.69 5.24
CA LEU A 50 -7.36 4.04 4.05
C LEU A 50 -7.97 4.63 2.77
N GLU A 51 -9.27 4.92 2.79
CA GLU A 51 -9.94 5.55 1.67
C GLU A 51 -9.39 6.95 1.39
N ASP A 52 -9.07 7.72 2.43
CA ASP A 52 -8.46 9.04 2.27
C ASP A 52 -7.10 8.93 1.56
N VAL A 53 -6.28 7.96 1.96
CA VAL A 53 -4.98 7.72 1.32
C VAL A 53 -5.17 7.28 -0.13
N GLN A 54 -6.12 6.38 -0.37
CA GLN A 54 -6.47 5.95 -1.73
C GLN A 54 -6.82 7.14 -2.61
N ASN A 55 -7.66 8.04 -2.10
CA ASN A 55 -8.07 9.21 -2.87
C ASN A 55 -6.88 10.12 -3.20
N GLU A 56 -5.96 10.31 -2.27
CA GLU A 56 -4.75 11.10 -2.52
C GLU A 56 -3.89 10.44 -3.60
N ILE A 57 -3.74 9.11 -3.55
CA ILE A 57 -2.96 8.37 -4.55
C ILE A 57 -3.58 8.51 -5.94
N ILE A 58 -4.88 8.29 -6.06
CA ILE A 58 -5.58 8.36 -7.34
C ILE A 58 -5.55 9.78 -7.89
N THR A 59 -5.79 10.77 -7.04
CA THR A 59 -5.76 12.17 -7.46
C THR A 59 -4.38 12.59 -7.98
N SER A 60 -3.33 12.01 -7.43
CA SER A 60 -1.95 12.28 -7.85
C SER A 60 -1.53 11.46 -9.09
N GLY A 61 -2.41 10.64 -9.64
CA GLY A 61 -2.12 9.85 -10.83
C GLY A 61 -1.49 8.48 -10.55
N GLY A 62 -1.46 8.05 -9.29
CA GLY A 62 -0.92 6.74 -8.93
C GLY A 62 -1.87 5.59 -9.25
N GLN A 63 -1.36 4.38 -9.12
CA GLN A 63 -2.15 3.15 -9.32
C GLN A 63 -3.17 3.00 -8.20
N GLN A 64 -4.37 2.53 -8.54
CA GLN A 64 -5.39 2.29 -7.53
C GLN A 64 -4.93 1.21 -6.55
N PRO A 65 -4.86 1.53 -5.24
CA PRO A 65 -4.44 0.55 -4.25
C PRO A 65 -5.57 -0.40 -3.87
N MET A 66 -5.19 -1.56 -3.33
CA MET A 66 -6.12 -2.43 -2.64
C MET A 66 -6.19 -1.99 -1.18
N LEU A 67 -7.39 -1.86 -0.64
CA LEU A 67 -7.59 -1.52 0.78
C LEU A 67 -7.93 -2.80 1.55
N TYR A 68 -7.26 -3.00 2.67
CA TYR A 68 -7.55 -4.15 3.52
C TYR A 68 -7.64 -3.70 4.98
N PRO A 69 -8.86 -3.46 5.49
CA PRO A 69 -9.03 -3.07 6.89
C PRO A 69 -8.79 -4.27 7.81
N LEU A 70 -7.79 -4.14 8.67
CA LEU A 70 -7.45 -5.19 9.63
C LEU A 70 -6.70 -4.55 10.80
N ASP A 71 -7.16 -4.83 12.03
CA ASP A 71 -6.44 -4.41 13.22
C ASP A 71 -5.46 -5.51 13.62
N LEU A 72 -4.17 -5.25 13.42
CA LEU A 72 -3.12 -6.23 13.71
C LEU A 72 -3.01 -6.57 15.18
N LEU A 73 -3.48 -5.69 16.08
CA LEU A 73 -3.42 -5.93 17.53
C LEU A 73 -4.47 -6.93 17.98
N THR A 74 -5.59 -7.04 17.26
CA THR A 74 -6.71 -7.89 17.65
C THR A 74 -6.97 -9.03 16.69
N ALA A 75 -6.22 -9.09 15.57
CA ALA A 75 -6.42 -10.09 14.54
C ALA A 75 -6.13 -11.50 15.07
N SER A 76 -7.00 -12.44 14.70
CA SER A 76 -6.83 -13.85 15.01
C SER A 76 -5.95 -14.55 13.95
N GLU A 77 -5.56 -15.78 14.21
CA GLU A 77 -4.86 -16.57 13.20
C GLU A 77 -5.69 -16.73 11.92
N ASN A 78 -7.00 -16.89 12.06
CA ASN A 78 -7.89 -16.96 10.91
C ASN A 78 -7.87 -15.68 10.10
N ASP A 79 -7.84 -14.53 10.77
CA ASP A 79 -7.77 -13.24 10.09
C ASP A 79 -6.49 -13.11 9.27
N TYR A 80 -5.36 -13.51 9.84
CA TYR A 80 -4.08 -13.49 9.12
C TYR A 80 -4.09 -14.45 7.94
N GLN A 81 -4.64 -15.66 8.12
CA GLN A 81 -4.70 -16.64 7.05
C GLN A 81 -5.58 -16.15 5.91
N GLU A 82 -6.73 -15.58 6.23
CA GLU A 82 -7.65 -15.02 5.24
C GLU A 82 -6.99 -13.89 4.46
N PHE A 83 -6.25 -13.02 5.14
CA PHE A 83 -5.50 -11.97 4.50
C PHE A 83 -4.46 -12.53 3.54
N ALA A 84 -3.66 -13.50 4.00
CA ALA A 84 -2.64 -14.12 3.17
C ALA A 84 -3.24 -14.78 1.93
N ASP A 85 -4.34 -15.51 2.11
CA ASP A 85 -5.04 -16.16 1.00
C ASP A 85 -5.55 -15.15 -0.02
N THR A 86 -6.07 -14.04 0.46
CA THR A 86 -6.58 -12.97 -0.41
C THR A 86 -5.45 -12.38 -1.25
N ILE A 87 -4.31 -12.11 -0.64
CA ILE A 87 -3.17 -11.51 -1.33
C ILE A 87 -2.63 -12.48 -2.40
N VAL A 88 -2.48 -13.76 -2.05
CA VAL A 88 -1.98 -14.77 -2.99
C VAL A 88 -2.89 -14.91 -4.21
N LYS A 89 -4.20 -14.78 -4.01
CA LYS A 89 -5.16 -14.88 -5.12
C LYS A 89 -5.18 -13.65 -6.01
N ARG A 90 -4.92 -12.47 -5.43
CA ARG A 90 -5.05 -11.19 -6.14
C ARG A 90 -3.79 -10.76 -6.85
N PHE A 91 -2.63 -11.16 -6.35
CA PHE A 91 -1.37 -10.64 -6.85
C PHE A 91 -0.41 -11.77 -7.18
N PRO A 92 0.36 -11.63 -8.28
CA PRO A 92 1.31 -12.68 -8.69
C PRO A 92 2.54 -12.75 -7.80
N HIS A 93 2.87 -11.66 -7.11
CA HIS A 93 4.03 -11.58 -6.23
C HIS A 93 3.84 -10.43 -5.24
N LEU A 94 4.71 -10.36 -4.25
CA LEU A 94 4.80 -9.25 -3.32
C LEU A 94 6.27 -8.86 -3.23
N ASP A 95 6.59 -7.61 -3.54
CA ASP A 95 7.97 -7.15 -3.64
C ASP A 95 8.48 -6.48 -2.38
N GLY A 96 7.61 -6.01 -1.53
CA GLY A 96 8.01 -5.36 -0.31
C GLY A 96 6.90 -5.28 0.73
N VAL A 97 7.30 -5.15 1.99
CA VAL A 97 6.39 -4.98 3.13
C VAL A 97 6.98 -3.91 4.04
N LEU A 98 6.14 -2.96 4.41
CA LEU A 98 6.52 -1.95 5.38
C LEU A 98 5.65 -2.01 6.63
#